data_62a1359e0a17871c46e761f815905386
#
_entry.id   62a1359e0a17871c46e761f815905386
#
_cell.length_a   1.000
_cell.length_b   1.000
_cell.length_c   1.000
_cell.angle_alpha   90.00
_cell.angle_beta   90.00
_cell.angle_gamma   90.00
#
_symmetry.space_group_name_H-M   'P 1'
#
loop_
_entity.id
_entity.type
_entity.pdbx_description
1 polymer ?
#
loop_
_entity_poly.entity_id
_entity_poly.type
_entity_poly.pdbx_seq_one_letter_code
_entity_poly.pdbx_strand_id
1 'polypeptide(L)'
;METSEHIQAVLDSAPTKTGCYLMKDADGKVIYVGKAVNLRSRLRSYFHSSAMDNLKTRQMVHRIRDIDWIVVGSELEALILEMNLIKKYRPHFNVRLKDDKRYPYIKVHWARPFPKLTVTRQMVNDGSRYFGPYTSVWAVHQTLDVLRRIFPYLTCDREITGEDKRACLYYDIKLCTAPCIGAINQEDYRQVIDDLCSFLAGRTEPIVSRLQEEMEAAASELQFERAAALRDQMNAIEKVVEKQKVVSSDYVDSDVIAMARSNGEACVQVFFIRSGKLIGREYFLLEGAEGSADANVMADFIKQFYEQASMVPSQVLLPHEIEEAHIIKQWLGSRREGESFEILIPRRGKKRELIQLATENAAETLNALQARWQAEKHRQTEALAELQSALKLSSPPNRIECYDISNTQGTAAVGSMVVFEQGVPSKRNYRRFNIRSVTGPDDFASMEEVLQRRFNRWQAAQELLEIPGEKVDQSFSLLPDLLIVDGGKGQLSRAVAVLEKFRLSNQVPVAGLAKQNEELFIPNHSAPIVLPKNSQALFLIQRVRDEAHRFAITSHRNQRTKTGLASRLDAIVGVGPAKRKALLKEFGSIKNIQEASIDDLTTVPGISESLAYSIKAQLE
;
A
#
# COMPACT_ATOMS: atom_id res chain seq x y z
N MET A 1 14.77 -27.83 27.47
CA MET A 1 13.74 -26.86 27.83
C MET A 1 12.47 -27.62 28.15
N GLU A 2 11.95 -27.51 29.34
CA GLU A 2 10.67 -28.15 29.67
C GLU A 2 9.55 -27.42 28.91
N THR A 3 8.94 -28.15 27.98
CA THR A 3 7.72 -27.70 27.31
C THR A 3 6.63 -27.58 28.39
N SER A 4 5.88 -26.50 28.43
CA SER A 4 4.80 -26.39 29.44
C SER A 4 3.83 -27.57 29.29
N GLU A 5 3.25 -28.07 30.40
CA GLU A 5 2.29 -29.18 30.37
C GLU A 5 1.14 -28.89 29.38
N HIS A 6 0.69 -27.64 29.29
CA HIS A 6 -0.32 -27.21 28.32
C HIS A 6 0.12 -27.47 26.88
N ILE A 7 1.30 -27.01 26.49
CA ILE A 7 1.81 -27.21 25.10
C ILE A 7 2.00 -28.70 24.82
N GLN A 8 2.47 -29.49 25.80
CA GLN A 8 2.61 -30.92 25.62
C GLN A 8 1.25 -31.60 25.36
N ALA A 9 0.22 -31.24 26.11
CA ALA A 9 -1.15 -31.74 25.90
C ALA A 9 -1.70 -31.36 24.51
N VAL A 10 -1.42 -30.14 24.06
CA VAL A 10 -1.79 -29.66 22.72
C VAL A 10 -1.07 -30.46 21.63
N LEU A 11 0.24 -30.71 21.77
CA LEU A 11 1.03 -31.51 20.80
C LEU A 11 0.54 -32.95 20.71
N ASP A 12 0.11 -33.54 21.85
CA ASP A 12 -0.40 -34.92 21.90
C ASP A 12 -1.80 -35.03 21.28
N SER A 13 -2.62 -33.99 21.36
CA SER A 13 -3.95 -33.93 20.75
C SER A 13 -3.93 -33.62 19.25
N ALA A 14 -2.81 -33.12 18.70
CA ALA A 14 -2.71 -32.76 17.31
C ALA A 14 -2.97 -33.95 16.36
N PRO A 15 -3.77 -33.77 15.28
CA PRO A 15 -4.09 -34.85 14.34
C PRO A 15 -2.88 -35.17 13.42
N THR A 16 -2.88 -36.42 12.88
CA THR A 16 -1.90 -36.87 11.88
C THR A 16 -2.32 -36.55 10.44
N LYS A 17 -3.23 -35.60 10.26
CA LYS A 17 -3.81 -35.20 8.96
C LYS A 17 -3.12 -33.95 8.41
N THR A 18 -3.35 -33.72 7.11
CA THR A 18 -2.91 -32.50 6.42
C THR A 18 -3.68 -31.27 6.93
N GLY A 19 -3.00 -30.16 7.09
CA GLY A 19 -3.63 -28.92 7.54
C GLY A 19 -2.67 -27.77 7.77
N CYS A 20 -3.22 -26.68 8.27
CA CYS A 20 -2.48 -25.50 8.72
C CYS A 20 -2.53 -25.39 10.24
N TYR A 21 -1.49 -24.80 10.81
CA TYR A 21 -1.38 -24.54 12.25
C TYR A 21 -1.02 -23.06 12.50
N LEU A 22 -1.51 -22.55 13.63
CA LEU A 22 -1.33 -21.18 14.08
C LEU A 22 -0.71 -21.21 15.47
N MET A 23 0.47 -20.63 15.62
CA MET A 23 1.14 -20.48 16.91
C MET A 23 0.82 -19.11 17.48
N LYS A 24 0.43 -19.06 18.75
CA LYS A 24 -0.01 -17.85 19.46
C LYS A 24 0.90 -17.54 20.63
N ASP A 25 1.04 -16.24 20.93
CA ASP A 25 1.72 -15.74 22.13
C ASP A 25 0.79 -15.66 23.35
N ALA A 26 1.30 -15.08 24.47
CA ALA A 26 0.55 -14.93 25.71
C ALA A 26 -0.69 -14.04 25.59
N ASP A 27 -0.71 -13.13 24.62
CA ASP A 27 -1.84 -12.24 24.34
C ASP A 27 -2.87 -12.87 23.38
N GLY A 28 -2.67 -14.12 23.00
CA GLY A 28 -3.50 -14.83 21.99
C GLY A 28 -3.28 -14.36 20.55
N LYS A 29 -2.25 -13.56 20.30
CA LYS A 29 -1.91 -13.07 18.97
C LYS A 29 -1.18 -14.15 18.18
N VAL A 30 -1.60 -14.36 16.92
CA VAL A 30 -0.92 -15.28 16.00
C VAL A 30 0.45 -14.73 15.63
N ILE A 31 1.51 -15.46 15.98
CA ILE A 31 2.91 -15.10 15.75
C ILE A 31 3.54 -15.88 14.60
N TYR A 32 3.01 -17.04 14.26
CA TYR A 32 3.46 -17.86 13.13
C TYR A 32 2.29 -18.68 12.57
N VAL A 33 2.28 -18.89 11.27
CA VAL A 33 1.38 -19.78 10.53
C VAL A 33 2.23 -20.70 9.67
N GLY A 34 1.87 -21.98 9.63
CA GLY A 34 2.52 -22.94 8.74
C GLY A 34 1.55 -24.06 8.34
N LYS A 35 1.96 -24.84 7.36
CA LYS A 35 1.22 -26.02 6.90
C LYS A 35 2.01 -27.31 7.13
N ALA A 36 1.33 -28.42 7.12
CA ALA A 36 1.94 -29.74 7.19
C ALA A 36 1.06 -30.81 6.53
N VAL A 37 1.69 -31.82 5.95
CA VAL A 37 1.03 -33.07 5.53
C VAL A 37 0.62 -33.87 6.76
N ASN A 38 1.42 -33.81 7.82
CA ASN A 38 1.15 -34.42 9.11
C ASN A 38 1.36 -33.37 10.21
N LEU A 39 0.27 -32.80 10.70
CA LEU A 39 0.29 -31.73 11.71
C LEU A 39 1.02 -32.14 12.99
N ARG A 40 0.76 -33.35 13.52
CA ARG A 40 1.40 -33.85 14.75
C ARG A 40 2.92 -33.94 14.62
N SER A 41 3.41 -34.54 13.54
CA SER A 41 4.84 -34.68 13.29
C SER A 41 5.52 -33.32 13.13
N ARG A 42 4.90 -32.41 12.35
CA ARG A 42 5.44 -31.08 12.09
C ARG A 42 5.46 -30.22 13.36
N LEU A 43 4.41 -30.22 14.15
CA LEU A 43 4.34 -29.44 15.38
C LEU A 43 5.40 -29.90 16.39
N ARG A 44 5.56 -31.22 16.56
CA ARG A 44 6.59 -31.78 17.44
C ARG A 44 8.00 -31.42 16.99
N SER A 45 8.27 -31.34 15.67
CA SER A 45 9.60 -31.04 15.14
C SER A 45 10.15 -29.67 15.60
N TYR A 46 9.30 -28.70 15.90
CA TYR A 46 9.74 -27.39 16.41
C TYR A 46 10.32 -27.45 17.83
N PHE A 47 9.94 -28.44 18.62
CA PHE A 47 10.36 -28.59 20.00
C PHE A 47 11.52 -29.59 20.17
N HIS A 48 12.03 -30.17 19.06
CA HIS A 48 13.25 -30.99 19.09
C HIS A 48 14.50 -30.13 19.30
N SER A 49 15.53 -30.72 19.93
CA SER A 49 16.79 -30.02 20.20
C SER A 49 17.46 -29.47 18.96
N SER A 50 17.42 -30.20 17.84
CA SER A 50 17.99 -29.77 16.55
C SER A 50 17.30 -28.54 15.94
N ALA A 51 16.01 -28.30 16.24
CA ALA A 51 15.30 -27.11 15.78
C ALA A 51 15.73 -25.84 16.54
N MET A 52 16.28 -26.00 17.74
CA MET A 52 16.74 -24.91 18.60
C MET A 52 18.08 -24.30 18.15
N ASP A 53 18.80 -24.93 17.24
CA ASP A 53 20.02 -24.38 16.65
C ASP A 53 19.73 -23.17 15.77
N ASN A 54 18.52 -23.10 15.22
CA ASN A 54 18.07 -21.93 14.47
C ASN A 54 17.57 -20.83 15.41
N LEU A 55 18.22 -19.66 15.39
CA LEU A 55 17.94 -18.53 16.26
C LEU A 55 16.47 -18.07 16.17
N LYS A 56 15.92 -17.98 14.94
CA LYS A 56 14.53 -17.60 14.69
C LYS A 56 13.54 -18.60 15.29
N THR A 57 13.76 -19.89 15.05
CA THR A 57 12.91 -20.95 15.60
C THR A 57 12.96 -20.93 17.12
N ARG A 58 14.15 -20.78 17.70
CA ARG A 58 14.32 -20.67 19.16
C ARG A 58 13.54 -19.48 19.74
N GLN A 59 13.67 -18.29 19.14
CA GLN A 59 12.93 -17.10 19.57
C GLN A 59 11.41 -17.28 19.43
N MET A 60 10.96 -17.91 18.36
CA MET A 60 9.55 -18.21 18.13
C MET A 60 9.02 -19.17 19.19
N VAL A 61 9.70 -20.29 19.42
CA VAL A 61 9.29 -21.32 20.38
C VAL A 61 9.18 -20.75 21.80
N HIS A 62 10.10 -19.87 22.20
CA HIS A 62 10.04 -19.18 23.50
C HIS A 62 8.77 -18.33 23.71
N ARG A 63 8.20 -17.82 22.62
CA ARG A 63 6.98 -16.97 22.66
C ARG A 63 5.69 -17.75 22.53
N ILE A 64 5.72 -19.00 22.06
CA ILE A 64 4.52 -19.83 21.93
C ILE A 64 3.92 -20.10 23.30
N ARG A 65 2.59 -19.86 23.39
CA ARG A 65 1.77 -20.19 24.56
C ARG A 65 0.57 -21.05 24.21
N ASP A 66 0.16 -21.04 22.93
CA ASP A 66 -0.96 -21.85 22.45
C ASP A 66 -0.78 -22.16 20.96
N ILE A 67 -1.42 -23.25 20.48
CA ILE A 67 -1.35 -23.72 19.09
C ILE A 67 -2.74 -24.16 18.66
N ASP A 68 -3.26 -23.57 17.59
CA ASP A 68 -4.46 -24.03 16.90
C ASP A 68 -4.10 -24.72 15.59
N TRP A 69 -5.03 -25.50 15.06
CA TRP A 69 -4.90 -26.10 13.72
C TRP A 69 -6.24 -26.18 13.00
N ILE A 70 -6.14 -26.26 11.68
CA ILE A 70 -7.26 -26.44 10.76
C ILE A 70 -6.90 -27.59 9.84
N VAL A 71 -7.68 -28.67 9.87
CA VAL A 71 -7.50 -29.85 9.00
C VAL A 71 -8.14 -29.55 7.64
N VAL A 72 -7.46 -29.96 6.56
CA VAL A 72 -7.95 -29.82 5.17
C VAL A 72 -7.78 -31.14 4.41
N GLY A 73 -8.39 -31.25 3.23
CA GLY A 73 -8.43 -32.47 2.44
C GLY A 73 -7.18 -32.75 1.60
N SER A 74 -6.39 -31.71 1.27
CA SER A 74 -5.23 -31.84 0.38
C SER A 74 -4.10 -30.87 0.74
N GLU A 75 -2.89 -31.17 0.22
CA GLU A 75 -1.75 -30.26 0.36
C GLU A 75 -1.97 -28.93 -0.36
N LEU A 76 -2.67 -28.94 -1.49
CA LEU A 76 -3.03 -27.74 -2.23
C LEU A 76 -3.96 -26.84 -1.42
N GLU A 77 -4.97 -27.42 -0.77
CA GLU A 77 -5.85 -26.68 0.13
C GLU A 77 -5.06 -26.11 1.32
N ALA A 78 -4.12 -26.90 1.90
CA ALA A 78 -3.26 -26.40 2.97
C ALA A 78 -2.41 -25.22 2.52
N LEU A 79 -1.85 -25.24 1.30
CA LEU A 79 -1.07 -24.14 0.73
C LEU A 79 -1.90 -22.87 0.60
N ILE A 80 -3.10 -22.96 0.02
CA ILE A 80 -4.02 -21.84 -0.17
C ILE A 80 -4.47 -21.28 1.18
N LEU A 81 -4.81 -22.16 2.13
CA LEU A 81 -5.22 -21.77 3.47
C LEU A 81 -4.09 -21.08 4.24
N GLU A 82 -2.85 -21.59 4.17
CA GLU A 82 -1.65 -20.96 4.76
C GLU A 82 -1.47 -19.52 4.25
N MET A 83 -1.51 -19.32 2.93
CA MET A 83 -1.40 -17.98 2.33
C MET A 83 -2.47 -17.03 2.86
N ASN A 84 -3.73 -17.47 2.89
CA ASN A 84 -4.85 -16.67 3.39
C ASN A 84 -4.68 -16.30 4.88
N LEU A 85 -4.21 -17.24 5.70
CA LEU A 85 -3.97 -17.02 7.12
C LEU A 85 -2.80 -16.06 7.36
N ILE A 86 -1.70 -16.20 6.61
CA ILE A 86 -0.55 -15.26 6.67
C ILE A 86 -1.00 -13.85 6.30
N LYS A 87 -1.80 -13.69 5.24
CA LYS A 87 -2.37 -12.41 4.81
C LYS A 87 -3.29 -11.79 5.87
N LYS A 88 -4.15 -12.60 6.47
CA LYS A 88 -5.12 -12.18 7.50
C LYS A 88 -4.44 -11.72 8.79
N TYR A 89 -3.53 -12.54 9.31
CA TYR A 89 -2.93 -12.32 10.64
C TYR A 89 -1.60 -11.55 10.60
N ARG A 90 -0.92 -11.51 9.46
CA ARG A 90 0.41 -10.90 9.26
C ARG A 90 1.40 -11.29 10.37
N PRO A 91 1.64 -12.59 10.62
CA PRO A 91 2.39 -13.06 11.77
C PRO A 91 3.86 -12.61 11.70
N HIS A 92 4.44 -12.30 12.86
CA HIS A 92 5.79 -11.72 12.93
C HIS A 92 6.89 -12.65 12.43
N PHE A 93 6.76 -13.96 12.66
CA PHE A 93 7.79 -14.95 12.30
C PHE A 93 7.64 -15.52 10.88
N ASN A 94 6.60 -15.20 10.14
CA ASN A 94 6.52 -15.57 8.73
C ASN A 94 7.32 -14.58 7.86
N VAL A 95 7.87 -15.09 6.76
CA VAL A 95 8.40 -14.23 5.69
C VAL A 95 7.24 -13.50 5.04
N ARG A 96 7.37 -12.18 4.85
CA ARG A 96 6.31 -11.34 4.31
C ARG A 96 6.86 -10.28 3.38
N LEU A 97 6.07 -9.91 2.39
CA LEU A 97 6.33 -8.71 1.59
C LEU A 97 6.19 -7.46 2.48
N LYS A 98 7.23 -6.63 2.52
CA LYS A 98 7.27 -5.38 3.29
C LYS A 98 6.29 -4.35 2.74
N ASP A 99 6.21 -4.26 1.42
CA ASP A 99 5.35 -3.33 0.71
C ASP A 99 4.21 -4.10 0.03
N ASP A 100 2.98 -3.70 0.31
CA ASP A 100 1.77 -4.17 -0.35
C ASP A 100 1.56 -3.36 -1.65
N LYS A 101 2.56 -3.42 -2.55
CA LYS A 101 2.56 -2.65 -3.80
C LYS A 101 1.55 -3.27 -4.76
N ARG A 102 0.44 -2.58 -4.97
CA ARG A 102 -0.49 -2.89 -6.06
C ARG A 102 -0.03 -2.20 -7.32
N TYR A 103 0.44 -2.99 -8.27
CA TYR A 103 0.93 -2.49 -9.55
C TYR A 103 -0.20 -2.04 -10.46
N PRO A 104 0.00 -0.96 -11.25
CA PRO A 104 -0.94 -0.58 -12.28
C PRO A 104 -0.87 -1.52 -13.49
N TYR A 105 -2.05 -1.79 -14.04
CA TYR A 105 -2.27 -2.56 -15.26
C TYR A 105 -3.03 -1.70 -16.27
N ILE A 106 -2.79 -1.92 -17.54
CA ILE A 106 -3.66 -1.43 -18.60
C ILE A 106 -4.79 -2.44 -18.73
N LYS A 107 -6.03 -1.99 -18.50
CA LYS A 107 -7.25 -2.78 -18.68
C LYS A 107 -7.91 -2.39 -19.99
N VAL A 108 -8.13 -3.36 -20.87
CA VAL A 108 -8.90 -3.22 -22.09
C VAL A 108 -10.27 -3.85 -21.88
N HIS A 109 -11.32 -3.05 -21.91
CA HIS A 109 -12.71 -3.49 -21.70
C HIS A 109 -13.25 -4.26 -22.90
N TRP A 110 -12.70 -5.45 -23.15
CA TRP A 110 -12.91 -6.23 -24.38
C TRP A 110 -14.36 -6.67 -24.60
N ALA A 111 -15.14 -6.84 -23.55
CA ALA A 111 -16.55 -7.21 -23.64
C ALA A 111 -17.46 -6.11 -24.23
N ARG A 112 -16.97 -4.86 -24.33
CA ARG A 112 -17.74 -3.75 -24.92
C ARG A 112 -17.69 -3.79 -26.45
N PRO A 113 -18.75 -3.33 -27.16
CA PRO A 113 -18.73 -3.20 -28.62
C PRO A 113 -17.54 -2.37 -29.13
N PHE A 114 -17.28 -1.24 -28.48
CA PHE A 114 -16.11 -0.37 -28.68
C PHE A 114 -15.23 -0.43 -27.42
N PRO A 115 -14.21 -1.33 -27.39
CA PRO A 115 -13.36 -1.50 -26.21
C PRO A 115 -12.62 -0.22 -25.85
N LYS A 116 -12.61 0.11 -24.55
CA LYS A 116 -11.96 1.27 -23.97
C LYS A 116 -10.77 0.82 -23.12
N LEU A 117 -9.75 1.67 -23.02
CA LEU A 117 -8.59 1.44 -22.17
C LEU A 117 -8.70 2.26 -20.90
N THR A 118 -8.37 1.62 -19.77
CA THR A 118 -8.26 2.28 -18.45
C THR A 118 -7.05 1.75 -17.70
N VAL A 119 -6.57 2.54 -16.73
CA VAL A 119 -5.50 2.10 -15.83
C VAL A 119 -6.13 1.66 -14.51
N THR A 120 -5.80 0.46 -14.06
CA THR A 120 -6.35 -0.12 -12.83
C THR A 120 -5.25 -0.81 -12.01
N ARG A 121 -5.47 -0.92 -10.71
CA ARG A 121 -4.65 -1.75 -9.81
C ARG A 121 -5.41 -2.98 -9.32
N GLN A 122 -6.65 -3.14 -9.73
CA GLN A 122 -7.49 -4.28 -9.41
C GLN A 122 -7.86 -5.00 -10.68
N MET A 123 -7.84 -6.32 -10.64
CA MET A 123 -8.30 -7.16 -11.71
C MET A 123 -9.62 -7.80 -11.30
N VAL A 124 -10.55 -7.80 -12.24
CA VAL A 124 -11.89 -8.37 -12.08
C VAL A 124 -12.10 -9.31 -13.25
N ASN A 125 -12.69 -10.46 -13.00
CA ASN A 125 -13.05 -11.39 -14.06
C ASN A 125 -14.35 -10.92 -14.73
N ASP A 126 -14.23 -9.94 -15.64
CA ASP A 126 -15.32 -9.29 -16.36
C ASP A 126 -15.14 -9.38 -17.89
N GLY A 127 -14.34 -10.33 -18.37
CA GLY A 127 -14.01 -10.49 -19.79
C GLY A 127 -13.08 -9.41 -20.35
N SER A 128 -12.50 -8.55 -19.49
CA SER A 128 -11.49 -7.57 -19.90
C SER A 128 -10.12 -8.23 -20.05
N ARG A 129 -9.29 -7.68 -20.96
CA ARG A 129 -7.88 -8.07 -21.10
C ARG A 129 -7.00 -7.13 -20.27
N TYR A 130 -5.96 -7.67 -19.62
CA TYR A 130 -5.06 -6.91 -18.76
C TYR A 130 -3.62 -7.06 -19.20
N PHE A 131 -2.87 -5.95 -19.21
CA PHE A 131 -1.46 -5.89 -19.60
C PHE A 131 -0.62 -5.24 -18.50
N GLY A 132 0.53 -5.80 -18.22
CA GLY A 132 1.45 -5.38 -17.14
C GLY A 132 2.04 -6.57 -16.39
N PRO A 133 2.52 -6.42 -15.16
CA PRO A 133 2.47 -5.20 -14.33
C PRO A 133 3.43 -4.09 -14.78
N TYR A 134 3.04 -2.82 -14.53
CA TYR A 134 3.90 -1.66 -14.77
C TYR A 134 4.43 -1.09 -13.45
N THR A 135 5.61 -0.48 -13.49
CA THR A 135 6.29 0.05 -12.31
C THR A 135 5.63 1.29 -11.72
N SER A 136 5.01 2.12 -12.56
CA SER A 136 4.33 3.33 -12.13
C SER A 136 3.17 3.70 -13.03
N VAL A 137 2.18 4.38 -12.46
CA VAL A 137 1.04 4.95 -13.22
C VAL A 137 1.53 5.96 -14.26
N TRP A 138 2.57 6.73 -13.95
CA TRP A 138 3.16 7.68 -14.88
C TRP A 138 3.76 6.96 -16.12
N ALA A 139 4.51 5.87 -15.90
CA ALA A 139 5.06 5.08 -16.99
C ALA A 139 3.95 4.49 -17.90
N VAL A 140 2.83 4.03 -17.30
CA VAL A 140 1.67 3.57 -18.06
C VAL A 140 1.11 4.68 -18.94
N HIS A 141 0.88 5.88 -18.40
CA HIS A 141 0.35 7.00 -19.18
C HIS A 141 1.29 7.40 -20.30
N GLN A 142 2.60 7.47 -20.07
CA GLN A 142 3.59 7.73 -21.13
C GLN A 142 3.53 6.68 -22.24
N THR A 143 3.40 5.43 -21.90
CA THR A 143 3.23 4.33 -22.87
C THR A 143 1.93 4.50 -23.64
N LEU A 144 0.81 4.76 -22.99
CA LEU A 144 -0.48 4.95 -23.62
C LEU A 144 -0.52 6.18 -24.54
N ASP A 145 0.15 7.27 -24.17
CA ASP A 145 0.24 8.46 -25.00
C ASP A 145 1.01 8.22 -26.32
N VAL A 146 2.07 7.41 -26.26
CA VAL A 146 2.80 6.99 -27.46
C VAL A 146 1.93 6.05 -28.30
N LEU A 147 1.34 5.03 -27.68
CA LEU A 147 0.53 4.04 -28.37
C LEU A 147 -0.72 4.63 -29.01
N ARG A 148 -1.30 5.67 -28.44
CA ARG A 148 -2.46 6.35 -29.00
C ARG A 148 -2.21 7.05 -30.32
N ARG A 149 -0.96 7.43 -30.59
CA ARG A 149 -0.54 7.99 -31.90
C ARG A 149 -0.41 6.91 -32.98
N ILE A 150 -0.13 5.69 -32.53
CA ILE A 150 0.04 4.52 -33.41
C ILE A 150 -1.31 3.82 -33.63
N PHE A 151 -2.06 3.62 -32.56
CA PHE A 151 -3.37 2.98 -32.51
C PHE A 151 -4.39 3.96 -31.94
N PRO A 152 -5.03 4.82 -32.76
CA PRO A 152 -5.98 5.82 -32.27
C PRO A 152 -7.22 5.17 -31.65
N TYR A 153 -7.41 5.36 -30.32
CA TYR A 153 -8.55 4.78 -29.59
C TYR A 153 -9.32 5.83 -28.80
N LEU A 154 -10.59 5.50 -28.50
CA LEU A 154 -11.48 6.38 -27.72
C LEU A 154 -11.08 6.44 -26.23
N THR A 155 -11.17 7.64 -25.65
CA THR A 155 -10.95 7.89 -24.21
C THR A 155 -12.13 8.56 -23.52
N CYS A 156 -13.17 8.94 -24.27
CA CYS A 156 -14.35 9.59 -23.73
C CYS A 156 -15.28 8.59 -23.01
N ASP A 157 -16.18 9.11 -22.18
CA ASP A 157 -17.18 8.33 -21.43
C ASP A 157 -18.56 8.34 -22.11
N ARG A 158 -18.62 8.75 -23.39
CA ARG A 158 -19.85 8.77 -24.16
C ARG A 158 -20.36 7.37 -24.46
N GLU A 159 -21.66 7.22 -24.60
CA GLU A 159 -22.26 6.09 -25.29
C GLU A 159 -22.01 6.24 -26.81
N ILE A 160 -21.52 5.18 -27.43
CA ILE A 160 -21.14 5.21 -28.84
C ILE A 160 -22.30 4.68 -29.66
N THR A 161 -23.06 5.57 -30.25
CA THR A 161 -24.21 5.26 -31.12
C THR A 161 -23.88 5.33 -32.60
N GLY A 162 -22.79 6.00 -32.98
CA GLY A 162 -22.42 6.26 -34.38
C GLY A 162 -23.18 7.44 -35.02
N GLU A 163 -24.07 8.13 -34.28
CA GLU A 163 -24.98 9.16 -34.80
C GLU A 163 -24.68 10.57 -34.28
N ASP A 164 -23.57 10.77 -33.56
CA ASP A 164 -23.20 12.07 -33.06
C ASP A 164 -22.98 13.05 -34.22
N LYS A 165 -23.53 14.27 -34.09
CA LYS A 165 -23.44 15.31 -35.14
C LYS A 165 -22.04 15.82 -35.39
N ARG A 166 -21.12 15.71 -34.44
CA ARG A 166 -19.76 16.24 -34.52
C ARG A 166 -18.78 15.40 -33.72
N ALA A 167 -17.63 15.12 -34.34
CA ALA A 167 -16.49 14.52 -33.66
C ALA A 167 -15.87 15.52 -32.64
N CYS A 168 -15.11 14.98 -31.69
CA CYS A 168 -14.32 15.79 -30.76
C CYS A 168 -12.92 16.09 -31.35
N LEU A 169 -12.21 17.03 -30.74
CA LEU A 169 -10.84 17.44 -31.14
C LEU A 169 -9.89 16.25 -31.36
N TYR A 170 -10.05 15.16 -30.61
CA TYR A 170 -9.16 13.99 -30.76
C TYR A 170 -9.26 13.30 -32.12
N TYR A 171 -10.35 13.45 -32.84
CA TYR A 171 -10.45 13.02 -34.22
C TYR A 171 -9.63 13.90 -35.15
N ASP A 172 -9.76 15.22 -35.01
CA ASP A 172 -9.06 16.18 -35.86
C ASP A 172 -7.53 16.07 -35.71
N ILE A 173 -7.04 15.75 -34.50
CA ILE A 173 -5.60 15.54 -34.22
C ILE A 173 -5.18 14.07 -34.35
N LYS A 174 -6.01 13.20 -34.97
CA LYS A 174 -5.74 11.78 -35.29
C LYS A 174 -5.40 10.91 -34.05
N LEU A 175 -5.92 11.22 -32.88
CA LEU A 175 -5.78 10.41 -31.65
C LEU A 175 -7.01 9.55 -31.34
N CYS A 176 -8.05 9.60 -32.17
CA CYS A 176 -9.26 8.80 -32.06
C CYS A 176 -9.85 8.57 -33.47
N THR A 177 -10.36 7.39 -33.73
CA THR A 177 -11.00 7.03 -35.00
C THR A 177 -12.46 7.46 -35.10
N ALA A 178 -12.99 8.19 -34.10
CA ALA A 178 -14.34 8.76 -34.01
C ALA A 178 -15.49 7.77 -34.30
N PRO A 179 -15.59 6.64 -33.58
CA PRO A 179 -16.73 5.74 -33.73
C PRO A 179 -18.07 6.39 -33.34
N CYS A 180 -18.04 7.50 -32.56
CA CYS A 180 -19.22 8.23 -32.15
C CYS A 180 -20.00 8.88 -33.30
N ILE A 181 -19.33 9.23 -34.41
CA ILE A 181 -19.94 9.79 -35.63
C ILE A 181 -20.02 8.74 -36.79
N GLY A 182 -19.74 7.47 -36.48
CA GLY A 182 -19.73 6.41 -37.51
C GLY A 182 -18.54 6.47 -38.49
N ALA A 183 -17.46 7.22 -38.17
CA ALA A 183 -16.28 7.32 -39.05
C ALA A 183 -15.49 6.00 -39.14
N ILE A 184 -15.70 5.09 -38.22
CA ILE A 184 -15.18 3.72 -38.24
C ILE A 184 -16.29 2.77 -37.76
N ASN A 185 -16.39 1.60 -38.37
CA ASN A 185 -17.33 0.54 -37.93
C ASN A 185 -16.79 -0.22 -36.72
N GLN A 186 -17.60 -1.04 -36.08
CA GLN A 186 -17.25 -1.80 -34.90
C GLN A 186 -16.12 -2.81 -35.16
N GLU A 187 -16.14 -3.48 -36.30
CA GLU A 187 -15.18 -4.53 -36.63
C GLU A 187 -13.77 -3.95 -36.82
N ASP A 188 -13.66 -2.90 -37.63
CA ASP A 188 -12.38 -2.21 -37.86
C ASP A 188 -11.84 -1.57 -36.58
N TYR A 189 -12.72 -0.97 -35.74
CA TYR A 189 -12.30 -0.44 -34.47
C TYR A 189 -11.74 -1.54 -33.53
N ARG A 190 -12.42 -2.69 -33.45
CA ARG A 190 -11.94 -3.83 -32.66
C ARG A 190 -10.62 -4.37 -33.18
N GLN A 191 -10.37 -4.32 -34.49
CA GLN A 191 -9.08 -4.69 -35.06
C GLN A 191 -7.96 -3.76 -34.58
N VAL A 192 -8.17 -2.44 -34.58
CA VAL A 192 -7.20 -1.48 -34.05
C VAL A 192 -6.89 -1.78 -32.57
N ILE A 193 -7.89 -2.15 -31.78
CA ILE A 193 -7.68 -2.49 -30.36
C ILE A 193 -7.00 -3.85 -30.20
N ASP A 194 -7.26 -4.83 -31.08
CA ASP A 194 -6.58 -6.14 -31.05
C ASP A 194 -5.09 -6.02 -31.39
N ASP A 195 -4.77 -5.16 -32.36
CA ASP A 195 -3.38 -4.82 -32.68
C ASP A 195 -2.67 -4.16 -31.51
N LEU A 196 -3.33 -3.23 -30.84
CA LEU A 196 -2.81 -2.61 -29.63
C LEU A 196 -2.61 -3.66 -28.53
N CYS A 197 -3.53 -4.60 -28.34
CA CYS A 197 -3.38 -5.72 -27.42
C CYS A 197 -2.19 -6.61 -27.79
N SER A 198 -2.04 -6.93 -29.06
CA SER A 198 -0.92 -7.73 -29.59
C SER A 198 0.42 -7.02 -29.37
N PHE A 199 0.47 -5.71 -29.61
CA PHE A 199 1.64 -4.88 -29.29
C PHE A 199 2.00 -4.90 -27.81
N LEU A 200 1.00 -4.70 -26.93
CA LEU A 200 1.19 -4.75 -25.46
C LEU A 200 1.62 -6.14 -24.98
N ALA A 201 1.23 -7.20 -25.68
CA ALA A 201 1.68 -8.57 -25.46
C ALA A 201 3.08 -8.85 -26.03
N GLY A 202 3.74 -7.88 -26.70
CA GLY A 202 5.06 -8.03 -27.31
C GLY A 202 5.07 -8.66 -28.70
N ARG A 203 3.91 -9.02 -29.26
CA ARG A 203 3.75 -9.61 -30.60
C ARG A 203 3.64 -8.52 -31.65
N THR A 204 4.75 -8.06 -32.17
CA THR A 204 4.81 -6.92 -33.10
C THR A 204 4.95 -7.31 -34.55
N GLU A 205 5.57 -8.47 -34.86
CA GLU A 205 5.80 -8.92 -36.24
C GLU A 205 4.50 -9.04 -37.05
N PRO A 206 3.40 -9.67 -36.57
CA PRO A 206 2.18 -9.80 -37.35
C PRO A 206 1.56 -8.42 -37.70
N ILE A 207 1.71 -7.44 -36.80
CA ILE A 207 1.20 -6.08 -37.01
C ILE A 207 1.99 -5.40 -38.14
N VAL A 208 3.32 -5.47 -38.08
CA VAL A 208 4.22 -4.85 -39.06
C VAL A 208 3.99 -5.48 -40.44
N SER A 209 3.91 -6.81 -40.51
CA SER A 209 3.66 -7.51 -41.80
C SER A 209 2.34 -7.08 -42.44
N ARG A 210 1.26 -7.01 -41.67
CA ARG A 210 -0.03 -6.56 -42.18
C ARG A 210 -0.01 -5.10 -42.62
N LEU A 211 0.58 -4.19 -41.81
CA LEU A 211 0.71 -2.78 -42.18
C LEU A 211 1.53 -2.59 -43.46
N GLN A 212 2.54 -3.45 -43.69
CA GLN A 212 3.32 -3.45 -44.90
C GLN A 212 2.47 -3.87 -46.10
N GLU A 213 1.68 -4.94 -46.00
CA GLU A 213 0.75 -5.40 -47.06
C GLU A 213 -0.27 -4.31 -47.38
N GLU A 214 -0.88 -3.69 -46.36
CA GLU A 214 -1.83 -2.59 -46.54
C GLU A 214 -1.18 -1.36 -47.18
N MET A 215 0.07 -1.05 -46.85
CA MET A 215 0.84 0.05 -47.43
C MET A 215 1.11 -0.21 -48.91
N GLU A 216 1.54 -1.42 -49.27
CA GLU A 216 1.80 -1.81 -50.64
C GLU A 216 0.50 -1.82 -51.50
N ALA A 217 -0.61 -2.28 -50.93
CA ALA A 217 -1.93 -2.21 -51.57
C ALA A 217 -2.37 -0.76 -51.80
N ALA A 218 -2.28 0.11 -50.79
CA ALA A 218 -2.60 1.53 -50.92
C ALA A 218 -1.71 2.25 -51.94
N ALA A 219 -0.42 1.89 -52.01
CA ALA A 219 0.48 2.43 -53.04
C ALA A 219 0.11 1.97 -54.45
N SER A 220 -0.28 0.71 -54.62
CA SER A 220 -0.72 0.17 -55.93
C SER A 220 -2.03 0.81 -56.40
N GLU A 221 -2.90 1.22 -55.47
CA GLU A 221 -4.14 1.97 -55.73
C GLU A 221 -3.91 3.49 -55.88
N LEU A 222 -2.67 3.95 -55.90
CA LEU A 222 -2.25 5.36 -55.96
C LEU A 222 -2.74 6.23 -54.77
N GLN A 223 -3.06 5.61 -53.64
CA GLN A 223 -3.46 6.29 -52.39
C GLN A 223 -2.22 6.68 -51.60
N PHE A 224 -1.40 7.59 -52.09
CA PHE A 224 -0.08 7.90 -51.52
C PHE A 224 -0.11 8.48 -50.13
N GLU A 225 -1.13 9.28 -49.74
CA GLU A 225 -1.28 9.80 -48.38
C GLU A 225 -1.57 8.67 -47.37
N ARG A 226 -2.38 7.68 -47.76
CA ARG A 226 -2.67 6.51 -46.94
C ARG A 226 -1.43 5.63 -46.81
N ALA A 227 -0.71 5.38 -47.87
CA ALA A 227 0.55 4.62 -47.85
C ALA A 227 1.60 5.31 -46.97
N ALA A 228 1.73 6.63 -47.06
CA ALA A 228 2.62 7.40 -46.17
C ALA A 228 2.23 7.30 -44.70
N ALA A 229 0.95 7.35 -44.36
CA ALA A 229 0.47 7.22 -42.99
C ALA A 229 0.78 5.83 -42.42
N LEU A 230 0.59 4.76 -43.20
CA LEU A 230 0.91 3.37 -42.80
C LEU A 230 2.41 3.18 -42.60
N ARG A 231 3.25 3.73 -43.51
CA ARG A 231 4.72 3.75 -43.34
C ARG A 231 5.14 4.44 -42.05
N ASP A 232 4.56 5.61 -41.76
CA ASP A 232 4.90 6.39 -40.54
C ASP A 232 4.46 5.65 -39.27
N GLN A 233 3.35 4.89 -39.35
CA GLN A 233 2.89 4.02 -38.26
C GLN A 233 3.87 2.84 -38.03
N MET A 234 4.34 2.17 -39.10
CA MET A 234 5.36 1.13 -39.03
C MET A 234 6.65 1.64 -38.39
N ASN A 235 7.16 2.78 -38.88
CA ASN A 235 8.37 3.42 -38.31
C ASN A 235 8.21 3.78 -36.81
N ALA A 236 7.00 4.18 -36.39
CA ALA A 236 6.73 4.47 -34.98
C ALA A 236 6.74 3.20 -34.14
N ILE A 237 6.19 2.09 -34.64
CA ILE A 237 6.26 0.77 -33.99
C ILE A 237 7.71 0.33 -33.85
N GLU A 238 8.49 0.37 -34.92
CA GLU A 238 9.91 -0.03 -34.93
C GLU A 238 10.73 0.77 -33.91
N LYS A 239 10.58 2.09 -33.85
CA LYS A 239 11.26 2.95 -32.86
C LYS A 239 10.92 2.61 -31.42
N VAL A 240 9.72 2.15 -31.13
CA VAL A 240 9.32 1.73 -29.78
C VAL A 240 9.92 0.35 -29.48
N VAL A 241 9.89 -0.56 -30.45
CA VAL A 241 10.45 -1.92 -30.34
C VAL A 241 11.98 -1.90 -30.20
N GLU A 242 12.67 -1.06 -30.97
CA GLU A 242 14.15 -0.92 -30.93
C GLU A 242 14.67 -0.53 -29.53
N LYS A 243 13.88 0.22 -28.78
CA LYS A 243 14.19 0.55 -27.37
C LYS A 243 13.98 -0.61 -26.42
N GLN A 244 13.26 -1.65 -26.81
CA GLN A 244 13.02 -2.85 -25.99
C GLN A 244 14.14 -3.86 -26.21
N LYS A 245 14.91 -4.16 -25.17
CA LYS A 245 16.01 -5.12 -25.23
C LYS A 245 15.45 -6.54 -25.47
N VAL A 246 15.70 -7.12 -26.67
CA VAL A 246 15.40 -8.53 -26.94
C VAL A 246 16.34 -9.38 -26.09
N VAL A 247 15.77 -10.19 -25.21
CA VAL A 247 16.52 -10.94 -24.20
C VAL A 247 16.58 -12.43 -24.52
N SER A 248 15.59 -12.95 -25.25
CA SER A 248 15.54 -14.36 -25.65
C SER A 248 15.00 -14.52 -27.07
N SER A 249 15.52 -15.48 -27.80
CA SER A 249 14.99 -15.92 -29.09
C SER A 249 13.75 -16.81 -28.94
N ASP A 250 13.50 -17.31 -27.72
CA ASP A 250 12.33 -18.13 -27.42
C ASP A 250 11.17 -17.18 -27.10
N TYR A 251 10.12 -17.19 -27.89
CA TYR A 251 8.91 -16.37 -27.72
C TYR A 251 8.07 -16.82 -26.50
N VAL A 252 8.70 -17.27 -25.43
CA VAL A 252 8.05 -17.81 -24.24
C VAL A 252 7.92 -16.73 -23.16
N ASP A 253 6.73 -16.64 -22.60
CA ASP A 253 6.47 -15.79 -21.45
C ASP A 253 7.14 -16.35 -20.20
N SER A 254 8.03 -15.59 -19.59
CA SER A 254 8.82 -16.02 -18.45
C SER A 254 8.95 -14.91 -17.40
N ASP A 255 8.92 -15.27 -16.13
CA ASP A 255 9.35 -14.41 -15.06
C ASP A 255 10.69 -14.93 -14.50
N VAL A 256 11.70 -14.06 -14.46
CA VAL A 256 13.01 -14.38 -13.87
C VAL A 256 13.03 -13.81 -12.46
N ILE A 257 13.15 -14.68 -11.47
CA ILE A 257 13.10 -14.31 -10.06
C ILE A 257 14.44 -14.66 -9.42
N ALA A 258 15.09 -13.66 -8.84
CA ALA A 258 16.34 -13.86 -8.11
C ALA A 258 16.34 -13.01 -6.83
N MET A 259 17.16 -13.38 -5.86
CA MET A 259 17.19 -12.77 -4.55
C MET A 259 18.63 -12.47 -4.12
N ALA A 260 18.79 -11.36 -3.40
CA ALA A 260 19.99 -11.05 -2.63
C ALA A 260 19.62 -10.83 -1.16
N ARG A 261 20.54 -11.20 -0.26
CA ARG A 261 20.38 -11.05 1.18
C ARG A 261 21.57 -10.35 1.80
N SER A 262 21.30 -9.49 2.76
CA SER A 262 22.33 -8.82 3.56
C SER A 262 21.73 -8.38 4.90
N ASN A 263 22.43 -8.64 5.99
CA ASN A 263 22.08 -8.18 7.35
C ASN A 263 20.64 -8.51 7.79
N GLY A 264 20.16 -9.73 7.47
CA GLY A 264 18.80 -10.18 7.83
C GLY A 264 17.68 -9.70 6.91
N GLU A 265 17.98 -8.82 5.96
CA GLU A 265 17.04 -8.35 4.94
C GLU A 265 17.20 -9.12 3.63
N ALA A 266 16.12 -9.24 2.87
CA ALA A 266 16.14 -9.86 1.55
C ALA A 266 15.45 -8.95 0.54
N CYS A 267 16.06 -8.83 -0.64
CA CYS A 267 15.52 -8.15 -1.80
C CYS A 267 15.36 -9.16 -2.93
N VAL A 268 14.15 -9.31 -3.44
CA VAL A 268 13.86 -10.14 -4.61
C VAL A 268 13.70 -9.25 -5.82
N GLN A 269 14.39 -9.57 -6.91
CA GLN A 269 14.25 -8.94 -8.21
C GLN A 269 13.42 -9.84 -9.13
N VAL A 270 12.42 -9.28 -9.81
CA VAL A 270 11.63 -9.97 -10.82
C VAL A 270 11.81 -9.26 -12.15
N PHE A 271 12.14 -10.01 -13.20
CA PHE A 271 12.12 -9.55 -14.58
C PHE A 271 10.94 -10.18 -15.30
N PHE A 272 10.11 -9.36 -15.92
CA PHE A 272 8.95 -9.78 -16.70
C PHE A 272 9.35 -9.88 -18.17
N ILE A 273 9.39 -11.10 -18.69
CA ILE A 273 9.69 -11.38 -20.10
C ILE A 273 8.40 -11.85 -20.76
N ARG A 274 8.00 -11.18 -21.84
CA ARG A 274 6.82 -11.53 -22.65
C ARG A 274 7.24 -11.58 -24.11
N SER A 275 6.90 -12.69 -24.77
CA SER A 275 7.34 -12.96 -26.15
C SER A 275 8.83 -12.72 -26.36
N GLY A 276 9.69 -13.18 -25.43
CA GLY A 276 11.13 -13.01 -25.49
C GLY A 276 11.69 -11.61 -25.21
N LYS A 277 10.84 -10.61 -24.95
CA LYS A 277 11.21 -9.22 -24.68
C LYS A 277 11.06 -8.91 -23.18
N LEU A 278 12.05 -8.20 -22.61
CA LEU A 278 11.97 -7.69 -21.24
C LEU A 278 11.01 -6.49 -21.21
N ILE A 279 9.79 -6.69 -20.68
CA ILE A 279 8.77 -5.65 -20.61
C ILE A 279 8.84 -4.83 -19.30
N GLY A 280 9.46 -5.37 -18.25
CA GLY A 280 9.57 -4.68 -16.97
C GLY A 280 10.47 -5.40 -15.97
N ARG A 281 10.87 -4.66 -14.95
CA ARG A 281 11.60 -5.19 -13.79
C ARG A 281 11.08 -4.58 -12.51
N GLU A 282 11.01 -5.38 -11.46
CA GLU A 282 10.51 -4.95 -10.15
C GLU A 282 11.33 -5.57 -9.04
N TYR A 283 11.45 -4.86 -7.93
CA TYR A 283 12.05 -5.39 -6.73
C TYR A 283 11.07 -5.40 -5.55
N PHE A 284 11.26 -6.36 -4.68
CA PHE A 284 10.46 -6.57 -3.48
C PHE A 284 11.36 -6.74 -2.27
N LEU A 285 11.01 -6.06 -1.20
CA LEU A 285 11.68 -6.24 0.09
C LEU A 285 10.89 -7.24 0.93
N LEU A 286 11.60 -8.15 1.58
CA LEU A 286 11.02 -9.15 2.45
C LEU A 286 11.38 -8.86 3.91
N GLU A 287 10.40 -8.99 4.79
CA GLU A 287 10.56 -9.00 6.24
C GLU A 287 10.51 -10.42 6.78
N GLY A 288 11.21 -10.68 7.89
CA GLY A 288 11.19 -11.98 8.54
C GLY A 288 12.00 -13.06 7.83
N ALA A 289 12.87 -12.70 6.88
CA ALA A 289 13.75 -13.63 6.18
C ALA A 289 14.95 -14.11 7.04
N GLU A 290 15.26 -13.43 8.14
CA GLU A 290 16.38 -13.75 9.02
C GLU A 290 16.32 -15.20 9.52
N GLY A 291 17.43 -15.92 9.46
CA GLY A 291 17.52 -17.31 9.92
C GLY A 291 16.77 -18.34 9.06
N SER A 292 16.09 -17.94 7.98
CA SER A 292 15.42 -18.87 7.05
C SER A 292 16.36 -19.24 5.89
N ALA A 293 16.28 -20.47 5.38
CA ALA A 293 17.02 -20.89 4.19
C ALA A 293 16.51 -20.16 2.95
N ASP A 294 17.38 -19.90 1.97
CA ASP A 294 17.06 -19.20 0.73
C ASP A 294 15.92 -19.88 -0.05
N ALA A 295 15.91 -21.22 -0.05
CA ALA A 295 14.86 -22.01 -0.69
C ALA A 295 13.48 -21.71 -0.12
N ASN A 296 13.37 -21.54 1.21
CA ASN A 296 12.11 -21.23 1.89
C ASN A 296 11.68 -19.80 1.64
N VAL A 297 12.61 -18.86 1.73
CA VAL A 297 12.34 -17.44 1.49
C VAL A 297 11.82 -17.23 0.06
N MET A 298 12.43 -17.90 -0.91
CA MET A 298 12.01 -17.83 -2.32
C MET A 298 10.63 -18.48 -2.54
N ALA A 299 10.36 -19.62 -1.91
CA ALA A 299 9.05 -20.28 -1.98
C ALA A 299 7.96 -19.38 -1.39
N ASP A 300 8.19 -18.78 -0.23
CA ASP A 300 7.27 -17.85 0.41
C ASP A 300 7.02 -16.59 -0.41
N PHE A 301 8.06 -16.07 -1.07
CA PHE A 301 7.93 -14.96 -2.01
C PHE A 301 7.02 -15.34 -3.19
N ILE A 302 7.30 -16.46 -3.85
CA ILE A 302 6.54 -16.92 -5.02
C ILE A 302 5.07 -17.09 -4.68
N LYS A 303 4.74 -17.70 -3.53
CA LYS A 303 3.37 -17.87 -3.05
C LYS A 303 2.66 -16.51 -2.91
N GLN A 304 3.26 -15.57 -2.20
CA GLN A 304 2.66 -14.24 -1.95
C GLN A 304 2.59 -13.37 -3.22
N PHE A 305 3.61 -13.44 -4.07
CA PHE A 305 3.66 -12.69 -5.32
C PHE A 305 2.57 -13.15 -6.28
N TYR A 306 2.51 -14.45 -6.57
CA TYR A 306 1.52 -14.98 -7.51
C TYR A 306 0.11 -15.04 -6.93
N GLU A 307 -0.11 -15.04 -5.61
CA GLU A 307 -1.46 -14.88 -5.04
C GLU A 307 -2.13 -13.59 -5.53
N GLN A 308 -1.33 -12.51 -5.65
CA GLN A 308 -1.81 -11.19 -6.05
C GLN A 308 -1.63 -10.93 -7.55
N ALA A 309 -0.79 -11.71 -8.23
CA ALA A 309 -0.53 -11.54 -9.64
C ALA A 309 -1.75 -11.95 -10.48
N SER A 310 -2.03 -11.14 -11.46
CA SER A 310 -3.13 -11.31 -12.40
C SER A 310 -2.85 -12.31 -13.51
N MET A 311 -1.58 -12.54 -13.79
CA MET A 311 -1.12 -13.43 -14.84
C MET A 311 0.01 -14.32 -14.33
N VAL A 312 -0.07 -15.60 -14.61
CA VAL A 312 1.01 -16.57 -14.37
C VAL A 312 1.66 -16.84 -15.73
N PRO A 313 2.99 -16.62 -15.91
CA PRO A 313 3.68 -16.92 -17.16
C PRO A 313 3.75 -18.44 -17.38
N SER A 314 4.17 -18.86 -18.57
CA SER A 314 4.39 -20.29 -18.83
C SER A 314 5.63 -20.85 -18.12
N GLN A 315 6.61 -19.99 -17.81
CA GLN A 315 7.84 -20.38 -17.11
C GLN A 315 8.21 -19.40 -16.01
N VAL A 316 8.76 -19.94 -14.93
CA VAL A 316 9.45 -19.18 -13.88
C VAL A 316 10.89 -19.67 -13.80
N LEU A 317 11.86 -18.75 -13.94
CA LEU A 317 13.28 -19.05 -13.88
C LEU A 317 13.80 -18.70 -12.49
N LEU A 318 14.43 -19.67 -11.81
CA LEU A 318 14.97 -19.52 -10.46
C LEU A 318 16.46 -19.84 -10.39
N PRO A 319 17.22 -19.25 -9.43
CA PRO A 319 18.64 -19.51 -9.25
C PRO A 319 18.94 -20.90 -8.66
N HIS A 320 18.04 -21.44 -7.85
CA HIS A 320 18.17 -22.73 -7.14
C HIS A 320 16.79 -23.36 -6.90
N GLU A 321 16.80 -24.60 -6.46
CA GLU A 321 15.58 -25.29 -6.04
C GLU A 321 14.91 -24.57 -4.85
N ILE A 322 13.61 -24.65 -4.81
CA ILE A 322 12.79 -24.09 -3.74
C ILE A 322 12.10 -25.21 -2.96
N GLU A 323 11.80 -24.96 -1.72
CA GLU A 323 10.94 -25.87 -0.97
C GLU A 323 9.55 -25.92 -1.59
N GLU A 324 8.93 -27.11 -1.53
CA GLU A 324 7.56 -27.31 -2.03
C GLU A 324 7.36 -27.03 -3.53
N ALA A 325 8.41 -27.08 -4.33
CA ALA A 325 8.37 -26.80 -5.78
C ALA A 325 7.23 -27.53 -6.50
N HIS A 326 6.97 -28.79 -6.12
CA HIS A 326 5.93 -29.61 -6.74
C HIS A 326 4.52 -29.02 -6.51
N ILE A 327 4.18 -28.66 -5.26
CA ILE A 327 2.84 -28.14 -4.93
C ILE A 327 2.66 -26.71 -5.46
N ILE A 328 3.73 -25.90 -5.45
CA ILE A 328 3.71 -24.56 -6.06
C ILE A 328 3.50 -24.67 -7.58
N LYS A 329 4.17 -25.61 -8.25
CA LYS A 329 3.98 -25.89 -9.67
C LYS A 329 2.53 -26.29 -9.98
N GLN A 330 1.96 -27.19 -9.18
CA GLN A 330 0.56 -27.63 -9.32
C GLN A 330 -0.40 -26.45 -9.12
N TRP A 331 -0.19 -25.64 -8.08
CA TRP A 331 -1.02 -24.46 -7.79
C TRP A 331 -0.96 -23.42 -8.91
N LEU A 332 0.24 -23.07 -9.39
CA LEU A 332 0.39 -22.10 -10.48
C LEU A 332 -0.14 -22.63 -11.81
N GLY A 333 0.03 -23.94 -12.09
CA GLY A 333 -0.55 -24.60 -13.25
C GLY A 333 -2.08 -24.56 -13.24
N SER A 334 -2.74 -24.77 -12.08
CA SER A 334 -4.20 -24.70 -11.98
C SER A 334 -4.76 -23.30 -12.28
N ARG A 335 -3.96 -22.24 -12.08
CA ARG A 335 -4.35 -20.87 -12.41
C ARG A 335 -4.21 -20.50 -13.88
N ARG A 336 -3.62 -21.36 -14.70
CA ARG A 336 -3.44 -21.18 -16.16
C ARG A 336 -4.51 -21.89 -16.98
N GLU A 337 -5.63 -22.30 -16.39
CA GLU A 337 -6.78 -22.92 -17.08
C GLU A 337 -6.39 -24.12 -17.98
N GLY A 338 -5.39 -24.92 -17.55
CA GLY A 338 -4.94 -26.14 -18.25
C GLY A 338 -3.74 -25.96 -19.18
N GLU A 339 -3.20 -24.75 -19.33
CA GLU A 339 -1.96 -24.54 -20.05
C GLU A 339 -0.74 -24.99 -19.20
N SER A 340 0.34 -25.42 -19.89
CA SER A 340 1.56 -25.89 -19.22
C SER A 340 2.25 -24.79 -18.41
N PHE A 341 2.75 -25.15 -17.23
CA PHE A 341 3.55 -24.28 -16.36
C PHE A 341 4.83 -25.00 -15.91
N GLU A 342 5.95 -24.29 -15.96
CA GLU A 342 7.24 -24.85 -15.55
C GLU A 342 8.03 -23.93 -14.63
N ILE A 343 8.68 -24.54 -13.63
CA ILE A 343 9.73 -23.91 -12.84
C ILE A 343 11.06 -24.45 -13.33
N LEU A 344 11.93 -23.57 -13.81
CA LEU A 344 13.22 -23.93 -14.39
C LEU A 344 14.39 -23.36 -13.59
N ILE A 345 15.45 -24.16 -13.49
CA ILE A 345 16.72 -23.77 -12.83
C ILE A 345 17.84 -23.90 -13.87
N PRO A 346 18.01 -22.88 -14.72
CA PRO A 346 19.00 -22.92 -15.80
C PRO A 346 20.42 -22.94 -15.25
N ARG A 347 21.23 -23.88 -15.73
CA ARG A 347 22.66 -24.02 -15.34
C ARG A 347 23.60 -23.34 -16.33
N ARG A 348 23.18 -23.05 -17.58
CA ARG A 348 23.96 -22.46 -18.67
C ARG A 348 23.12 -21.67 -19.66
N GLY A 349 23.76 -20.86 -20.51
CA GLY A 349 23.13 -20.12 -21.60
C GLY A 349 22.38 -18.85 -21.13
N LYS A 350 21.69 -18.21 -22.07
CA LYS A 350 21.01 -16.90 -21.87
C LYS A 350 20.07 -16.85 -20.67
N LYS A 351 19.35 -17.94 -20.39
CA LYS A 351 18.46 -18.02 -19.22
C LYS A 351 19.24 -17.93 -17.91
N ARG A 352 20.46 -18.51 -17.83
CA ARG A 352 21.35 -18.40 -16.67
C ARG A 352 21.89 -16.98 -16.51
N GLU A 353 22.29 -16.34 -17.61
CA GLU A 353 22.74 -14.94 -17.61
C GLU A 353 21.67 -13.99 -17.09
N LEU A 354 20.41 -14.23 -17.44
CA LEU A 354 19.26 -13.46 -16.93
C LEU A 354 19.09 -13.59 -15.42
N ILE A 355 19.25 -14.79 -14.88
CA ILE A 355 19.20 -15.03 -13.44
C ILE A 355 20.34 -14.30 -12.75
N GLN A 356 21.55 -14.39 -13.32
CA GLN A 356 22.72 -13.70 -12.77
C GLN A 356 22.47 -12.17 -12.77
N LEU A 357 22.01 -11.62 -13.88
CA LEU A 357 21.66 -10.19 -13.97
C LEU A 357 20.59 -9.80 -12.95
N ALA A 358 19.57 -10.62 -12.74
CA ALA A 358 18.55 -10.37 -11.74
C ALA A 358 19.11 -10.43 -10.31
N THR A 359 20.04 -11.36 -10.04
CA THR A 359 20.72 -11.46 -8.73
C THR A 359 21.59 -10.23 -8.46
N GLU A 360 22.37 -9.79 -9.44
CA GLU A 360 23.19 -8.58 -9.34
C GLU A 360 22.32 -7.33 -9.08
N ASN A 361 21.22 -7.19 -9.82
CA ASN A 361 20.26 -6.09 -9.61
C ASN A 361 19.60 -6.13 -8.21
N ALA A 362 19.29 -7.32 -7.69
CA ALA A 362 18.77 -7.48 -6.34
C ALA A 362 19.80 -7.01 -5.30
N ALA A 363 21.08 -7.39 -5.47
CA ALA A 363 22.16 -7.00 -4.58
C ALA A 363 22.44 -5.49 -4.62
N GLU A 364 22.53 -4.90 -5.80
CA GLU A 364 22.71 -3.44 -5.95
C GLU A 364 21.56 -2.66 -5.34
N THR A 365 20.32 -3.11 -5.57
CA THR A 365 19.13 -2.47 -4.99
C THR A 365 19.15 -2.55 -3.47
N LEU A 366 19.46 -3.71 -2.91
CA LEU A 366 19.55 -3.91 -1.46
C LEU A 366 20.62 -3.02 -0.84
N ASN A 367 21.82 -2.98 -1.43
CA ASN A 367 22.91 -2.13 -0.98
C ASN A 367 22.55 -0.63 -1.02
N ALA A 368 21.93 -0.18 -2.11
CA ALA A 368 21.49 1.21 -2.24
C ALA A 368 20.43 1.58 -1.20
N LEU A 369 19.50 0.67 -0.89
CA LEU A 369 18.49 0.86 0.13
C LEU A 369 19.10 0.89 1.54
N GLN A 370 20.00 -0.02 1.84
CA GLN A 370 20.71 -0.06 3.13
C GLN A 370 21.53 1.21 3.36
N ALA A 371 22.24 1.69 2.33
CA ALA A 371 22.96 2.97 2.41
C ALA A 371 22.03 4.16 2.69
N ARG A 372 20.86 4.19 2.04
CA ARG A 372 19.83 5.22 2.29
C ARG A 372 19.29 5.16 3.73
N TRP A 373 18.97 3.97 4.24
CA TRP A 373 18.46 3.79 5.60
C TRP A 373 19.52 4.17 6.65
N GLN A 374 20.77 3.81 6.42
CA GLN A 374 21.88 4.22 7.30
C GLN A 374 22.07 5.74 7.29
N ALA A 375 22.06 6.35 6.11
CA ALA A 375 22.17 7.81 5.98
C ALA A 375 20.96 8.52 6.64
N GLU A 376 19.75 7.99 6.49
CA GLU A 376 18.56 8.55 7.15
C GLU A 376 18.63 8.40 8.66
N LYS A 377 19.03 7.22 9.17
CA LYS A 377 19.24 6.99 10.59
C LYS A 377 20.30 7.91 11.18
N HIS A 378 21.40 8.12 10.45
CA HIS A 378 22.45 9.06 10.85
C HIS A 378 21.92 10.49 10.96
N ARG A 379 21.21 10.97 9.93
CA ARG A 379 20.57 12.31 9.94
C ARG A 379 19.58 12.46 11.11
N GLN A 380 18.82 11.42 11.42
CA GLN A 380 17.89 11.44 12.57
C GLN A 380 18.65 11.56 13.89
N THR A 381 19.71 10.78 14.08
CA THR A 381 20.55 10.86 15.28
C THR A 381 21.23 12.22 15.40
N GLU A 382 21.77 12.74 14.32
CA GLU A 382 22.39 14.08 14.22
C GLU A 382 21.36 15.17 14.57
N ALA A 383 20.13 15.10 14.01
CA ALA A 383 19.06 16.05 14.29
C ALA A 383 18.71 16.11 15.78
N LEU A 384 18.61 14.96 16.44
CA LEU A 384 18.31 14.89 17.88
C LEU A 384 19.48 15.42 18.74
N ALA A 385 20.72 15.13 18.35
CA ALA A 385 21.92 15.64 19.04
C ALA A 385 22.08 17.15 18.88
N GLU A 386 21.87 17.70 17.67
CA GLU A 386 21.88 19.13 17.42
C GLU A 386 20.76 19.84 18.22
N LEU A 387 19.55 19.24 18.27
CA LEU A 387 18.43 19.80 19.03
C LEU A 387 18.70 19.76 20.52
N GLN A 388 19.31 18.69 21.05
CA GLN A 388 19.78 18.60 22.44
C GLN A 388 20.74 19.75 22.75
N SER A 389 21.73 19.97 21.89
CA SER A 389 22.74 21.03 22.10
C SER A 389 22.13 22.43 22.06
N ALA A 390 21.25 22.69 21.07
CA ALA A 390 20.60 23.98 20.89
C ALA A 390 19.67 24.35 22.03
N LEU A 391 18.90 23.38 22.54
CA LEU A 391 17.97 23.58 23.67
C LEU A 391 18.59 23.28 25.04
N LYS A 392 19.87 22.88 25.10
CA LYS A 392 20.61 22.49 26.31
C LYS A 392 19.90 21.41 27.11
N LEU A 393 19.36 20.39 26.41
CA LEU A 393 18.67 19.27 27.06
C LEU A 393 19.68 18.31 27.71
N SER A 394 19.25 17.60 28.74
CA SER A 394 20.09 16.60 29.44
C SER A 394 20.45 15.40 28.58
N SER A 395 19.56 15.04 27.64
CA SER A 395 19.71 13.94 26.69
C SER A 395 19.05 14.27 25.36
N PRO A 396 19.38 13.58 24.25
CA PRO A 396 18.65 13.73 22.99
C PRO A 396 17.17 13.43 23.18
N PRO A 397 16.24 14.28 22.67
CA PRO A 397 14.81 14.08 22.88
C PRO A 397 14.28 12.97 21.99
N ASN A 398 14.21 11.74 22.51
CA ASN A 398 13.72 10.57 21.78
C ASN A 398 12.23 10.65 21.50
N ARG A 399 11.44 11.23 22.44
CA ARG A 399 9.99 11.46 22.27
C ARG A 399 9.70 12.95 22.24
N ILE A 400 9.28 13.45 21.08
CA ILE A 400 8.88 14.84 20.88
C ILE A 400 7.36 14.85 20.69
N GLU A 401 6.64 15.64 21.49
CA GLU A 401 5.21 15.90 21.31
C GLU A 401 5.01 17.32 20.81
N CYS A 402 4.29 17.51 19.71
CA CYS A 402 3.96 18.84 19.20
C CYS A 402 2.45 19.06 19.19
N TYR A 403 2.03 20.24 19.64
CA TYR A 403 0.64 20.64 19.81
C TYR A 403 0.32 21.85 18.94
N ASP A 404 -0.75 21.73 18.16
CA ASP A 404 -1.30 22.79 17.31
C ASP A 404 -2.79 22.99 17.62
N ILE A 405 -3.22 24.26 17.71
CA ILE A 405 -4.62 24.64 17.85
C ILE A 405 -5.12 25.18 16.52
N SER A 406 -6.16 24.55 16.02
CA SER A 406 -6.81 24.97 14.79
C SER A 406 -8.23 25.47 15.07
N ASN A 407 -8.48 26.74 14.76
CA ASN A 407 -9.79 27.37 14.84
C ASN A 407 -10.45 27.39 13.46
N THR A 408 -11.67 26.89 13.37
CA THR A 408 -12.52 27.04 12.19
C THR A 408 -13.55 28.12 12.46
N GLN A 409 -13.70 29.08 11.55
CA GLN A 409 -14.73 30.10 11.62
C GLN A 409 -16.12 29.46 11.87
N GLY A 410 -16.64 29.59 13.11
CA GLY A 410 -17.99 29.16 13.49
C GLY A 410 -18.16 27.74 14.04
N THR A 411 -17.10 26.94 14.20
CA THR A 411 -17.19 25.60 14.81
C THR A 411 -16.14 25.43 15.93
N ALA A 412 -16.39 24.48 16.84
CA ALA A 412 -15.53 24.24 18.01
C ALA A 412 -14.05 24.08 17.63
N ALA A 413 -13.15 24.73 18.37
CA ALA A 413 -11.71 24.61 18.22
C ALA A 413 -11.25 23.17 18.50
N VAL A 414 -10.22 22.72 17.78
CA VAL A 414 -9.64 21.37 17.93
C VAL A 414 -8.14 21.50 18.17
N GLY A 415 -7.67 20.90 19.26
CA GLY A 415 -6.24 20.70 19.48
C GLY A 415 -5.77 19.38 18.88
N SER A 416 -4.60 19.39 18.25
CA SER A 416 -3.93 18.22 17.73
C SER A 416 -2.63 17.95 18.47
N MET A 417 -2.34 16.68 18.75
CA MET A 417 -1.09 16.18 19.30
C MET A 417 -0.46 15.24 18.28
N VAL A 418 0.69 15.58 17.78
CA VAL A 418 1.55 14.68 17.00
C VAL A 418 2.74 14.25 17.82
N VAL A 419 3.22 13.05 17.58
CA VAL A 419 4.32 12.44 18.34
C VAL A 419 5.38 11.96 17.37
N PHE A 420 6.63 12.35 17.63
CA PHE A 420 7.81 11.81 16.96
C PHE A 420 8.60 10.97 17.97
N GLU A 421 8.99 9.78 17.55
CA GLU A 421 9.86 8.88 18.32
C GLU A 421 11.15 8.66 17.54
N GLN A 422 12.30 8.93 18.14
CA GLN A 422 13.62 8.86 17.48
C GLN A 422 13.70 9.67 16.15
N GLY A 423 13.07 10.86 16.13
CA GLY A 423 13.02 11.72 14.94
C GLY A 423 12.05 11.28 13.82
N VAL A 424 11.22 10.26 14.06
CA VAL A 424 10.26 9.69 13.07
C VAL A 424 8.81 9.86 13.57
N PRO A 425 7.85 10.18 12.67
CA PRO A 425 6.44 10.30 13.05
C PRO A 425 5.83 9.00 13.60
N SER A 426 5.34 9.00 14.83
CA SER A 426 4.68 7.86 15.48
C SER A 426 3.16 8.02 15.43
N LYS A 427 2.56 7.77 14.25
CA LYS A 427 1.13 8.02 13.96
C LYS A 427 0.16 7.31 14.91
N ARG A 428 0.54 6.17 15.49
CA ARG A 428 -0.27 5.43 16.48
C ARG A 428 -0.51 6.25 17.75
N ASN A 429 0.41 7.16 18.07
CA ASN A 429 0.40 8.00 19.27
C ASN A 429 -0.25 9.38 19.03
N TYR A 430 -0.72 9.69 17.81
CA TYR A 430 -1.41 10.94 17.51
C TYR A 430 -2.77 10.99 18.19
N ARG A 431 -3.12 12.14 18.76
CA ARG A 431 -4.40 12.34 19.44
C ARG A 431 -5.03 13.68 19.08
N ARG A 432 -6.36 13.72 19.17
CA ARG A 432 -7.19 14.91 18.93
C ARG A 432 -7.94 15.25 20.20
N PHE A 433 -8.06 16.55 20.46
CA PHE A 433 -8.76 17.10 21.59
C PHE A 433 -9.81 18.09 21.08
N ASN A 434 -11.09 17.73 21.17
CA ASN A 434 -12.15 18.70 20.94
C ASN A 434 -12.19 19.64 22.16
N ILE A 435 -12.03 20.94 21.96
CA ILE A 435 -12.08 21.96 22.99
C ILE A 435 -13.53 22.05 23.51
N ARG A 436 -13.70 22.12 24.82
CA ARG A 436 -15.01 22.07 25.49
C ARG A 436 -15.29 23.25 26.39
N SER A 437 -14.26 23.80 27.04
CA SER A 437 -14.38 24.83 28.06
C SER A 437 -14.18 26.24 27.54
N VAL A 438 -13.66 26.39 26.31
CA VAL A 438 -13.34 27.71 25.75
C VAL A 438 -14.41 28.13 24.74
N THR A 439 -15.02 29.29 24.99
CA THR A 439 -15.99 29.92 24.10
C THR A 439 -15.30 31.05 23.31
N GLY A 440 -15.29 30.93 21.98
CA GLY A 440 -14.64 31.90 21.10
C GLY A 440 -13.23 31.52 20.65
N PRO A 441 -12.56 32.37 19.87
CA PRO A 441 -11.23 32.10 19.30
C PRO A 441 -10.12 32.46 20.27
N ASP A 442 -9.98 31.71 21.36
CA ASP A 442 -8.88 31.84 22.32
C ASP A 442 -7.94 30.64 22.24
N ASP A 443 -6.88 30.80 21.45
CA ASP A 443 -5.85 29.77 21.25
C ASP A 443 -5.03 29.49 22.52
N PHE A 444 -4.90 30.48 23.43
CA PHE A 444 -4.15 30.33 24.66
C PHE A 444 -4.88 29.45 25.67
N ALA A 445 -6.18 29.73 25.89
CA ALA A 445 -7.02 28.92 26.77
C ALA A 445 -7.23 27.52 26.17
N SER A 446 -7.36 27.42 24.85
CA SER A 446 -7.47 26.15 24.14
C SER A 446 -6.23 25.27 24.32
N MET A 447 -5.02 25.84 24.20
CA MET A 447 -3.77 25.13 24.45
C MET A 447 -3.67 24.64 25.89
N GLU A 448 -4.06 25.48 26.84
CA GLU A 448 -4.09 25.12 28.27
C GLU A 448 -5.02 23.94 28.51
N GLU A 449 -6.26 23.94 27.98
CA GLU A 449 -7.20 22.81 28.07
C GLU A 449 -6.63 21.52 27.52
N VAL A 450 -6.00 21.57 26.34
CA VAL A 450 -5.41 20.40 25.69
C VAL A 450 -4.33 19.78 26.55
N LEU A 451 -3.39 20.59 27.03
CA LEU A 451 -2.27 20.13 27.86
C LEU A 451 -2.74 19.63 29.22
N GLN A 452 -3.70 20.30 29.87
CA GLN A 452 -4.29 19.80 31.13
C GLN A 452 -4.93 18.41 30.92
N ARG A 453 -5.69 18.22 29.85
CA ARG A 453 -6.30 16.92 29.54
C ARG A 453 -5.28 15.85 29.18
N ARG A 454 -4.15 16.24 28.57
CA ARG A 454 -3.04 15.33 28.26
C ARG A 454 -2.39 14.81 29.57
N PHE A 455 -2.06 15.72 30.47
CA PHE A 455 -1.36 15.34 31.71
C PHE A 455 -2.30 14.71 32.73
N ASN A 456 -3.58 15.04 32.78
CA ASN A 456 -4.57 14.29 33.55
C ASN A 456 -4.64 12.83 33.13
N ARG A 457 -4.61 12.57 31.78
CA ARG A 457 -4.58 11.20 31.27
C ARG A 457 -3.27 10.48 31.57
N TRP A 458 -2.16 11.22 31.62
CA TRP A 458 -0.90 10.65 32.04
C TRP A 458 -0.97 10.19 33.50
N GLN A 459 -1.48 11.02 34.42
CA GLN A 459 -1.66 10.63 35.82
C GLN A 459 -2.53 9.39 35.97
N ALA A 460 -3.69 9.38 35.33
CA ALA A 460 -4.56 8.21 35.33
C ALA A 460 -3.89 6.96 34.73
N ALA A 461 -3.04 7.13 33.71
CA ALA A 461 -2.29 6.01 33.12
C ALA A 461 -1.21 5.47 34.09
N GLN A 462 -0.58 6.34 34.93
CA GLN A 462 0.37 5.87 35.95
C GLN A 462 -0.34 5.02 37.02
N GLU A 463 -1.51 5.46 37.50
CA GLU A 463 -2.33 4.69 38.45
C GLU A 463 -2.73 3.31 37.92
N LEU A 464 -3.08 3.23 36.60
CA LEU A 464 -3.43 1.97 35.94
C LEU A 464 -2.23 1.04 35.73
N LEU A 465 -1.02 1.58 35.56
CA LEU A 465 0.20 0.76 35.42
C LEU A 465 0.55 -0.01 36.71
N GLU A 466 0.09 0.43 37.86
CA GLU A 466 0.26 -0.26 39.16
C GLU A 466 -0.68 -1.47 39.31
N ILE A 467 -1.70 -1.60 38.42
CA ILE A 467 -2.69 -2.69 38.47
C ILE A 467 -2.31 -3.78 37.47
N PRO A 468 -1.97 -5.02 37.88
CA PRO A 468 -1.61 -6.10 36.99
C PRO A 468 -2.76 -6.49 36.04
N GLY A 469 -2.51 -6.49 34.73
CA GLY A 469 -3.45 -6.96 33.70
C GLY A 469 -4.32 -5.88 33.02
N GLU A 470 -4.27 -4.65 33.46
CA GLU A 470 -4.97 -3.53 32.83
C GLU A 470 -4.25 -3.03 31.55
N LYS A 471 -5.04 -2.74 30.51
CA LYS A 471 -4.52 -2.18 29.25
C LYS A 471 -4.43 -0.67 29.33
N VAL A 472 -3.20 -0.13 29.33
CA VAL A 472 -2.93 1.30 29.36
C VAL A 472 -2.74 1.85 27.95
N ASP A 473 -3.32 3.02 27.64
CA ASP A 473 -3.07 3.72 26.37
C ASP A 473 -1.64 4.27 26.34
N GLN A 474 -0.75 3.57 25.64
CA GLN A 474 0.68 3.91 25.54
C GLN A 474 0.95 5.33 25.04
N SER A 475 0.00 5.98 24.35
CA SER A 475 0.18 7.34 23.86
C SER A 475 0.20 8.37 24.99
N PHE A 476 -0.40 8.06 26.14
CA PHE A 476 -0.48 8.94 27.31
C PHE A 476 0.40 8.49 28.48
N SER A 477 0.83 7.24 28.52
CA SER A 477 1.60 6.68 29.64
C SER A 477 3.04 7.21 29.73
N LEU A 478 3.63 7.64 28.61
CA LEU A 478 4.98 8.18 28.56
C LEU A 478 4.97 9.71 28.56
N LEU A 479 5.92 10.31 29.29
CA LEU A 479 6.19 11.75 29.19
C LEU A 479 7.02 12.03 27.93
N PRO A 480 6.86 13.22 27.29
CA PRO A 480 7.76 13.65 26.25
C PRO A 480 9.11 14.14 26.80
N ASP A 481 10.20 13.84 26.08
CA ASP A 481 11.52 14.43 26.35
C ASP A 481 11.60 15.89 25.87
N LEU A 482 10.69 16.29 24.96
CA LEU A 482 10.51 17.66 24.51
C LEU A 482 9.06 17.90 24.11
N LEU A 483 8.43 18.91 24.69
CA LEU A 483 7.12 19.40 24.33
C LEU A 483 7.26 20.65 23.46
N ILE A 484 6.62 20.67 22.30
CA ILE A 484 6.60 21.81 21.38
C ILE A 484 5.16 22.30 21.26
N VAL A 485 4.96 23.60 21.40
CA VAL A 485 3.70 24.27 21.08
C VAL A 485 3.88 25.08 19.78
N ASP A 486 2.99 24.87 18.80
CA ASP A 486 3.01 25.62 17.54
C ASP A 486 2.43 27.02 17.78
N GLY A 487 3.25 27.87 18.38
CA GLY A 487 2.90 29.21 18.75
C GLY A 487 3.99 29.94 19.49
N GLY A 488 3.83 31.25 19.59
CA GLY A 488 4.79 32.14 20.22
C GLY A 488 4.77 32.12 21.76
N LYS A 489 5.40 33.12 22.35
CA LYS A 489 5.59 33.24 23.82
C LYS A 489 4.30 33.11 24.64
N GLY A 490 3.15 33.52 24.12
CA GLY A 490 1.88 33.43 24.85
C GLY A 490 1.40 32.00 25.05
N GLN A 491 1.44 31.15 24.00
CA GLN A 491 1.10 29.72 24.11
C GLN A 491 2.14 28.97 24.96
N LEU A 492 3.43 29.32 24.81
CA LEU A 492 4.50 28.78 25.66
C LEU A 492 4.25 29.04 27.14
N SER A 493 3.85 30.28 27.52
CA SER A 493 3.53 30.60 28.92
C SER A 493 2.40 29.74 29.50
N ARG A 494 1.37 29.43 28.70
CA ARG A 494 0.31 28.52 29.12
C ARG A 494 0.79 27.10 29.30
N ALA A 495 1.65 26.61 28.38
CA ALA A 495 2.25 25.30 28.54
C ALA A 495 3.11 25.18 29.80
N VAL A 496 3.91 26.20 30.11
CA VAL A 496 4.70 26.26 31.35
C VAL A 496 3.80 26.21 32.60
N ALA A 497 2.74 27.04 32.64
CA ALA A 497 1.80 27.05 33.75
C ALA A 497 1.12 25.68 33.98
N VAL A 498 0.79 24.95 32.92
CA VAL A 498 0.25 23.60 33.06
C VAL A 498 1.31 22.63 33.59
N LEU A 499 2.54 22.66 33.06
CA LEU A 499 3.62 21.80 33.57
C LEU A 499 3.94 22.07 35.06
N GLU A 500 3.88 23.31 35.50
CA GLU A 500 4.02 23.69 36.93
C GLU A 500 2.90 23.09 37.77
N LYS A 501 1.66 23.18 37.32
CA LYS A 501 0.49 22.59 38.01
C LYS A 501 0.65 21.09 38.25
N PHE A 502 1.23 20.38 37.28
CA PHE A 502 1.48 18.93 37.34
C PHE A 502 2.85 18.58 37.97
N ARG A 503 3.66 19.57 38.39
CA ARG A 503 5.01 19.41 38.92
C ARG A 503 5.99 18.75 37.94
N LEU A 504 5.79 19.01 36.64
CA LEU A 504 6.57 18.43 35.54
C LEU A 504 7.57 19.41 34.92
N SER A 505 7.68 20.65 35.40
CA SER A 505 8.54 21.70 34.81
C SER A 505 10.03 21.31 34.74
N ASN A 506 10.50 20.48 35.66
CA ASN A 506 11.88 19.99 35.66
C ASN A 506 12.08 18.67 34.92
N GLN A 507 10.99 18.02 34.49
CA GLN A 507 11.03 16.72 33.81
C GLN A 507 10.72 16.82 32.31
N VAL A 508 9.89 17.80 31.92
CA VAL A 508 9.43 17.98 30.56
C VAL A 508 9.88 19.34 30.04
N PRO A 509 10.99 19.39 29.29
CA PRO A 509 11.40 20.59 28.56
C PRO A 509 10.31 21.03 27.57
N VAL A 510 10.06 22.34 27.49
CA VAL A 510 9.04 22.90 26.61
C VAL A 510 9.61 24.02 25.75
N ALA A 511 9.21 24.06 24.49
CA ALA A 511 9.55 25.11 23.53
C ALA A 511 8.31 25.60 22.76
N GLY A 512 8.25 26.90 22.51
CA GLY A 512 7.30 27.51 21.58
C GLY A 512 7.95 27.69 20.21
N LEU A 513 7.23 27.39 19.14
CA LEU A 513 7.70 27.53 17.77
C LEU A 513 6.97 28.67 17.06
N ALA A 514 7.68 29.74 16.69
CA ALA A 514 7.10 30.88 16.00
C ALA A 514 7.11 30.68 14.48
N LYS A 515 6.00 31.04 13.81
CA LYS A 515 5.70 30.71 12.40
C LYS A 515 6.61 31.41 11.37
N GLN A 516 7.11 32.62 11.62
CA GLN A 516 7.77 33.42 10.57
C GLN A 516 9.21 32.98 10.25
N ASN A 517 10.01 32.59 11.27
CA ASN A 517 11.43 32.27 11.09
C ASN A 517 11.82 30.93 11.74
N GLU A 518 10.84 30.11 12.15
CA GLU A 518 11.09 28.85 12.86
C GLU A 518 11.94 29.01 14.12
N GLU A 519 11.73 30.15 14.80
CA GLU A 519 12.41 30.51 16.02
C GLU A 519 11.84 29.72 17.20
N LEU A 520 12.72 29.12 17.99
CA LEU A 520 12.36 28.39 19.18
C LEU A 520 12.47 29.31 20.41
N PHE A 521 11.39 29.43 21.16
CA PHE A 521 11.34 30.13 22.43
C PHE A 521 11.34 29.12 23.58
N ILE A 522 12.22 29.29 24.56
CA ILE A 522 12.26 28.47 25.76
C ILE A 522 11.94 29.31 26.98
N PRO A 523 11.41 28.71 28.07
CA PRO A 523 11.12 29.44 29.30
C PRO A 523 12.37 30.15 29.84
N ASN A 524 12.17 31.34 30.42
CA ASN A 524 13.24 32.15 31.02
C ASN A 524 14.32 32.68 30.07
N HIS A 525 14.10 32.60 28.76
CA HIS A 525 14.97 33.21 27.75
C HIS A 525 14.21 34.26 26.95
N SER A 526 14.74 35.49 26.94
CA SER A 526 14.12 36.61 26.18
C SER A 526 14.36 36.53 24.67
N ALA A 527 15.54 36.04 24.27
CA ALA A 527 15.91 35.87 22.87
C ALA A 527 15.49 34.51 22.33
N PRO A 528 15.02 34.44 21.07
CA PRO A 528 14.73 33.17 20.44
C PRO A 528 16.01 32.40 20.11
N ILE A 529 15.92 31.08 20.11
CA ILE A 529 16.96 30.20 19.61
C ILE A 529 16.71 30.01 18.10
N VAL A 530 17.69 30.41 17.30
CA VAL A 530 17.67 30.27 15.83
C VAL A 530 18.59 29.14 15.44
N LEU A 531 18.02 28.09 14.86
CA LEU A 531 18.79 26.96 14.34
C LEU A 531 19.45 27.32 13.01
N PRO A 532 20.67 26.86 12.71
CA PRO A 532 21.33 27.08 11.43
C PRO A 532 20.46 26.56 10.26
N LYS A 533 20.41 27.30 9.15
CA LYS A 533 19.56 26.98 7.97
C LYS A 533 19.82 25.61 7.36
N ASN A 534 21.01 25.06 7.53
CA ASN A 534 21.44 23.75 7.04
C ASN A 534 21.50 22.66 8.11
N SER A 535 21.02 22.93 9.33
CA SER A 535 21.06 21.95 10.42
C SER A 535 19.97 20.88 10.28
N GLN A 536 20.28 19.65 10.69
CA GLN A 536 19.31 18.55 10.72
C GLN A 536 18.23 18.79 11.79
N ALA A 537 18.55 19.50 12.87
CA ALA A 537 17.58 19.90 13.89
C ALA A 537 16.51 20.83 13.31
N LEU A 538 16.88 21.80 12.47
CA LEU A 538 15.91 22.69 11.80
C LEU A 538 14.95 21.87 10.92
N PHE A 539 15.48 20.98 10.10
CA PHE A 539 14.65 20.11 9.24
C PHE A 539 13.73 19.20 10.06
N LEU A 540 14.18 18.71 11.22
CA LEU A 540 13.34 17.93 12.13
C LEU A 540 12.19 18.79 12.68
N ILE A 541 12.45 19.97 13.17
CA ILE A 541 11.44 20.91 13.71
C ILE A 541 10.42 21.29 12.64
N GLN A 542 10.86 21.58 11.40
CA GLN A 542 9.98 21.81 10.26
C GLN A 542 9.05 20.64 10.02
N ARG A 543 9.58 19.42 9.97
CA ARG A 543 8.79 18.21 9.79
C ARG A 543 7.78 18.00 10.91
N VAL A 544 8.17 18.27 12.15
CA VAL A 544 7.28 18.18 13.32
C VAL A 544 6.12 19.16 13.21
N ARG A 545 6.40 20.42 12.87
CA ARG A 545 5.39 21.47 12.66
C ARG A 545 4.45 21.13 11.50
N ASP A 546 5.03 20.81 10.33
CA ASP A 546 4.25 20.52 9.12
C ASP A 546 3.33 19.32 9.33
N GLU A 547 3.78 18.33 10.10
CA GLU A 547 2.97 17.15 10.43
C GLU A 547 1.85 17.51 11.43
N ALA A 548 2.09 18.39 12.42
CA ALA A 548 1.07 18.89 13.32
C ALA A 548 -0.03 19.65 12.54
N HIS A 549 0.38 20.56 11.67
CA HIS A 549 -0.51 21.31 10.78
C HIS A 549 -1.29 20.39 9.81
N ARG A 550 -0.62 19.43 9.17
CA ARG A 550 -1.24 18.45 8.29
C ARG A 550 -2.31 17.62 9.02
N PHE A 551 -2.00 17.16 10.23
CA PHE A 551 -2.90 16.37 11.05
C PHE A 551 -4.12 17.18 11.49
N ALA A 552 -3.94 18.44 11.84
CA ALA A 552 -5.01 19.38 12.16
C ALA A 552 -5.95 19.62 10.96
N ILE A 553 -5.42 19.97 9.78
CA ILE A 553 -6.20 20.23 8.55
C ILE A 553 -6.98 19.00 8.11
N THR A 554 -6.36 17.82 8.14
CA THR A 554 -7.04 16.56 7.76
C THR A 554 -8.24 16.29 8.67
N SER A 555 -8.16 16.70 9.93
CA SER A 555 -9.26 16.63 10.90
C SER A 555 -10.47 17.46 10.47
N HIS A 556 -10.23 18.69 10.05
CA HIS A 556 -11.28 19.62 9.62
C HIS A 556 -11.98 19.12 8.35
N ARG A 557 -11.22 18.61 7.37
CA ARG A 557 -11.81 18.01 6.17
C ARG A 557 -12.75 16.85 6.51
N ASN A 558 -12.30 15.93 7.36
CA ASN A 558 -13.12 14.77 7.77
C ASN A 558 -14.34 15.18 8.60
N GLN A 559 -14.24 16.21 9.44
CA GLN A 559 -15.38 16.76 10.17
C GLN A 559 -16.37 17.47 9.24
N ARG A 560 -15.89 18.34 8.34
CA ARG A 560 -16.72 19.00 7.31
C ARG A 560 -17.44 17.99 6.42
N THR A 561 -16.75 16.94 5.98
CA THR A 561 -17.37 15.87 5.20
C THR A 561 -18.43 15.13 6.03
N LYS A 562 -18.17 14.82 7.30
CA LYS A 562 -19.16 14.18 8.19
C LYS A 562 -20.34 15.11 8.50
N THR A 563 -20.11 16.38 8.75
CA THR A 563 -21.17 17.37 9.06
C THR A 563 -21.96 17.73 7.82
N GLY A 564 -21.32 17.91 6.66
CA GLY A 564 -21.99 18.13 5.39
C GLY A 564 -22.79 16.92 4.91
N LEU A 565 -22.28 15.71 5.11
CA LEU A 565 -22.98 14.45 4.85
C LEU A 565 -24.16 14.26 5.81
N ALA A 566 -24.00 14.60 7.09
CA ALA A 566 -25.07 14.57 8.07
C ALA A 566 -26.18 15.58 7.72
N SER A 567 -25.83 16.79 7.32
CA SER A 567 -26.77 17.87 7.00
C SER A 567 -27.68 17.54 5.80
N ARG A 568 -27.20 16.86 4.76
CA ARG A 568 -28.03 16.48 3.59
C ARG A 568 -29.09 15.43 3.94
N LEU A 569 -28.75 14.44 4.76
CA LEU A 569 -29.69 13.41 5.23
C LEU A 569 -30.64 13.95 6.33
N ASP A 570 -30.17 14.89 7.17
CA ASP A 570 -30.99 15.52 8.22
C ASP A 570 -32.01 16.48 7.64
N ALA A 571 -31.83 16.98 6.42
CA ALA A 571 -32.79 17.79 5.71
C ALA A 571 -34.03 16.99 5.23
N ILE A 572 -33.92 15.65 5.18
CA ILE A 572 -34.99 14.77 4.72
C ILE A 572 -35.99 14.52 5.86
N VAL A 573 -37.21 14.95 5.68
CA VAL A 573 -38.29 14.74 6.66
C VAL A 573 -38.50 13.25 6.91
N GLY A 574 -38.35 12.83 8.17
CA GLY A 574 -38.48 11.42 8.57
C GLY A 574 -37.15 10.65 8.72
N VAL A 575 -36.00 11.25 8.34
CA VAL A 575 -34.67 10.68 8.55
C VAL A 575 -34.04 11.33 9.79
N GLY A 576 -34.32 10.76 10.96
CA GLY A 576 -33.66 11.17 12.20
C GLY A 576 -32.26 10.54 12.39
N PRO A 577 -31.52 10.91 13.48
CA PRO A 577 -30.15 10.46 13.73
C PRO A 577 -29.95 8.96 13.71
N ALA A 578 -30.93 8.18 14.19
CA ALA A 578 -30.87 6.71 14.21
C ALA A 578 -30.94 6.12 12.80
N LYS A 579 -31.88 6.57 11.98
CA LYS A 579 -32.07 6.13 10.58
C LYS A 579 -30.89 6.55 9.70
N ARG A 580 -30.38 7.78 9.88
CA ARG A 580 -29.16 8.25 9.22
C ARG A 580 -27.97 7.35 9.52
N LYS A 581 -27.77 6.99 10.81
CA LYS A 581 -26.67 6.12 11.21
C LYS A 581 -26.81 4.72 10.60
N ALA A 582 -28.02 4.20 10.50
CA ALA A 582 -28.31 2.91 9.87
C ALA A 582 -28.02 2.95 8.36
N LEU A 583 -28.51 3.97 7.64
CA LEU A 583 -28.23 4.16 6.21
C LEU A 583 -26.73 4.29 5.90
N LEU A 584 -26.01 5.11 6.67
CA LEU A 584 -24.57 5.28 6.49
C LEU A 584 -23.75 4.02 6.88
N LYS A 585 -24.27 3.20 7.79
CA LYS A 585 -23.65 1.92 8.16
C LYS A 585 -23.78 0.90 7.03
N GLU A 586 -24.95 0.83 6.38
CA GLU A 586 -25.24 -0.15 5.33
C GLU A 586 -24.57 0.25 4.00
N PHE A 587 -24.74 1.49 3.57
CA PHE A 587 -24.30 1.95 2.25
C PHE A 587 -22.93 2.66 2.24
N GLY A 588 -22.40 3.03 3.39
CA GLY A 588 -21.07 3.66 3.55
C GLY A 588 -20.97 5.12 3.09
N SER A 589 -21.73 5.55 2.08
CA SER A 589 -21.70 6.91 1.53
C SER A 589 -23.06 7.38 1.02
N ILE A 590 -23.28 8.73 0.95
CA ILE A 590 -24.51 9.29 0.35
C ILE A 590 -24.60 8.91 -1.13
N LYS A 591 -23.50 8.86 -1.84
CA LYS A 591 -23.49 8.46 -3.25
C LYS A 591 -24.04 7.04 -3.44
N ASN A 592 -23.63 6.11 -2.60
CA ASN A 592 -24.15 4.75 -2.63
C ASN A 592 -25.63 4.70 -2.22
N ILE A 593 -26.08 5.54 -1.26
CA ILE A 593 -27.51 5.69 -0.92
C ILE A 593 -28.30 6.24 -2.11
N GLN A 594 -27.73 7.18 -2.84
CA GLN A 594 -28.31 7.77 -4.05
C GLN A 594 -28.38 6.74 -5.20
N GLU A 595 -27.40 5.87 -5.35
CA GLU A 595 -27.34 4.82 -6.38
C GLU A 595 -28.15 3.56 -6.01
N ALA A 596 -28.43 3.32 -4.72
CA ALA A 596 -29.16 2.15 -4.23
C ALA A 596 -30.61 2.11 -4.75
N SER A 597 -31.17 0.93 -4.96
CA SER A 597 -32.60 0.78 -5.33
C SER A 597 -33.53 1.10 -4.14
N ILE A 598 -34.81 1.32 -4.42
CA ILE A 598 -35.85 1.51 -3.38
C ILE A 598 -35.90 0.26 -2.47
N ASP A 599 -35.83 -0.93 -3.08
CA ASP A 599 -35.84 -2.20 -2.36
C ASP A 599 -34.64 -2.33 -1.42
N ASP A 600 -33.44 -1.95 -1.87
CA ASP A 600 -32.24 -1.95 -1.01
C ASP A 600 -32.37 -0.98 0.16
N LEU A 601 -32.94 0.21 -0.06
CA LEU A 601 -33.14 1.19 1.00
C LEU A 601 -34.14 0.70 2.06
N THR A 602 -35.16 -0.05 1.66
CA THR A 602 -36.16 -0.61 2.59
C THR A 602 -35.63 -1.77 3.44
N THR A 603 -34.48 -2.38 3.09
CA THR A 603 -33.82 -3.38 3.93
C THR A 603 -33.26 -2.78 5.22
N VAL A 604 -33.05 -1.45 5.25
CA VAL A 604 -32.51 -0.76 6.43
C VAL A 604 -33.59 -0.60 7.50
N PRO A 605 -33.35 -1.05 8.74
CA PRO A 605 -34.33 -0.97 9.81
C PRO A 605 -34.89 0.44 10.02
N GLY A 606 -36.24 0.56 9.92
CA GLY A 606 -36.95 1.82 10.13
C GLY A 606 -37.11 2.68 8.87
N ILE A 607 -36.69 2.22 7.70
CA ILE A 607 -36.97 2.89 6.42
C ILE A 607 -38.20 2.23 5.77
N SER A 608 -39.29 2.99 5.64
CA SER A 608 -40.46 2.58 4.88
C SER A 608 -40.28 2.90 3.40
N GLU A 609 -41.05 2.26 2.55
CA GLU A 609 -41.02 2.48 1.10
C GLU A 609 -41.28 3.96 0.75
N SER A 610 -42.27 4.61 1.41
CA SER A 610 -42.55 6.04 1.25
C SER A 610 -41.34 6.92 1.65
N LEU A 611 -40.61 6.54 2.69
CA LEU A 611 -39.42 7.26 3.13
C LEU A 611 -38.22 7.00 2.17
N ALA A 612 -38.12 5.81 1.59
CA ALA A 612 -37.13 5.50 0.57
C ALA A 612 -37.31 6.34 -0.70
N TYR A 613 -38.56 6.53 -1.16
CA TYR A 613 -38.89 7.48 -2.24
C TYR A 613 -38.49 8.91 -1.90
N SER A 614 -38.79 9.39 -0.67
CA SER A 614 -38.40 10.72 -0.22
C SER A 614 -36.88 10.92 -0.16
N ILE A 615 -36.14 9.89 0.25
CA ILE A 615 -34.66 9.89 0.27
C ILE A 615 -34.11 10.03 -1.15
N LYS A 616 -34.64 9.27 -2.10
CA LYS A 616 -34.23 9.33 -3.50
C LYS A 616 -34.48 10.69 -4.10
N ALA A 617 -35.73 11.20 -4.00
CA ALA A 617 -36.14 12.47 -4.57
C ALA A 617 -35.37 13.70 -4.02
N GLN A 618 -34.87 13.65 -2.80
CA GLN A 618 -34.10 14.76 -2.20
C GLN A 618 -32.58 14.62 -2.35
N LEU A 619 -32.10 13.45 -2.77
CA LEU A 619 -30.68 13.23 -3.03
C LEU A 619 -30.32 13.31 -4.53
N GLU A 620 -31.32 13.20 -5.43
CA GLU A 620 -31.16 13.54 -6.86
C GLU A 620 -30.91 15.04 -7.03
#